data_6aa5a059741b61207e63c20290ff81b8
#
_entry.id   6aa5a059741b61207e63c20290ff81b8
#
_cell.length_a   1.000
_cell.length_b   1.000
_cell.length_c   1.000
_cell.angle_alpha   90.00
_cell.angle_beta   90.00
_cell.angle_gamma   90.00
#
_symmetry.space_group_name_H-M   'P 1'
#
loop_
_entity.id
_entity.type
_entity.pdbx_description
1 polymer ?
#
loop_
_entity_poly.entity_id
_entity_poly.type
_entity_poly.pdbx_seq_one_letter_code
_entity_poly.pdbx_strand_id
1 'polypeptide(L)'
;VTIDHLFGQTVIKEPPKRVVSAGYTEQDDLLAVGVVPIAVTNWFGDQPFAVWPWAQAKLGGAQPVVLNLDNGIPVDQIAGLKPDLIVATNAGVDADTYQKLSAIAPTVPQSDGDAFFEPWKEQAAVIGRAVFQADQMKSLIDGVDQRFTAVGKEHPTWTGKKALLMEGALWQGTVVAAMAGWRTDFLNQMGLVIADSIKPFGTGHRAVIPRDRVKAVLDSADVLIWTTESPDDQKALLADPDVAGSQATAQNRHVFTTKEQAGAIAFSSPLSYPLVADQLPPQLAKILG
;
A
#
# COMPACT_ATOMS: atom_id res chain seq x y z
N VAL A 1 24.61 -8.69 7.55
CA VAL A 1 23.25 -9.13 7.27
C VAL A 1 23.20 -9.82 5.90
N THR A 2 22.58 -10.98 5.83
CA THR A 2 22.31 -11.69 4.58
C THR A 2 20.81 -11.72 4.32
N ILE A 3 20.41 -11.26 3.15
CA ILE A 3 19.00 -11.18 2.73
C ILE A 3 18.77 -12.21 1.62
N ASP A 4 17.88 -13.15 1.86
CA ASP A 4 17.40 -14.09 0.83
C ASP A 4 16.31 -13.42 0.00
N HIS A 5 16.32 -13.64 -1.30
CA HIS A 5 15.35 -13.08 -2.24
C HIS A 5 15.20 -13.92 -3.50
N LEU A 6 14.33 -13.51 -4.41
CA LEU A 6 14.01 -14.27 -5.63
C LEU A 6 15.24 -14.67 -6.45
N PHE A 7 16.28 -13.84 -6.49
CA PHE A 7 17.47 -14.07 -7.33
C PHE A 7 18.68 -14.63 -6.58
N GLY A 8 18.50 -15.04 -5.33
CA GLY A 8 19.57 -15.60 -4.50
C GLY A 8 19.73 -14.87 -3.17
N GLN A 9 20.90 -14.34 -2.89
CA GLN A 9 21.22 -13.67 -1.63
C GLN A 9 21.95 -12.37 -1.85
N THR A 10 21.71 -11.40 -0.98
CA THR A 10 22.47 -10.15 -0.90
C THR A 10 23.08 -10.02 0.48
N VAL A 11 24.40 -9.77 0.52
CA VAL A 11 25.14 -9.55 1.76
C VAL A 11 25.38 -8.06 1.94
N ILE A 12 24.95 -7.52 3.09
CA ILE A 12 25.17 -6.14 3.50
C ILE A 12 26.06 -6.16 4.73
N LYS A 13 27.28 -5.67 4.58
CA LYS A 13 28.35 -5.85 5.60
C LYS A 13 28.26 -4.86 6.75
N GLU A 14 27.75 -3.66 6.49
CA GLU A 14 27.67 -2.58 7.48
C GLU A 14 26.42 -1.71 7.21
N PRO A 15 25.96 -0.94 8.19
CA PRO A 15 24.82 -0.04 7.98
C PRO A 15 25.05 0.89 6.81
N PRO A 16 24.12 0.93 5.83
CA PRO A 16 24.29 1.76 4.64
C PRO A 16 24.13 3.24 4.96
N LYS A 17 24.82 4.08 4.18
CA LYS A 17 24.79 5.55 4.33
C LYS A 17 24.15 6.25 3.12
N ARG A 18 24.11 5.60 1.97
CA ARG A 18 23.58 6.16 0.73
C ARG A 18 22.61 5.18 0.10
N VAL A 19 21.37 5.24 0.56
CA VAL A 19 20.32 4.29 0.15
C VAL A 19 19.48 4.88 -0.98
N VAL A 20 19.32 4.12 -2.05
CA VAL A 20 18.36 4.41 -3.11
C VAL A 20 17.10 3.57 -2.89
N SER A 21 15.94 4.24 -2.84
CA SER A 21 14.63 3.62 -2.82
C SER A 21 14.11 3.54 -4.25
N ALA A 22 14.27 2.38 -4.89
CA ALA A 22 14.03 2.21 -6.32
C ALA A 22 12.60 1.83 -6.67
N GLY A 23 11.76 1.49 -5.71
CA GLY A 23 10.38 1.11 -5.93
C GLY A 23 9.37 2.11 -5.40
N TYR A 24 8.09 1.75 -5.50
CA TYR A 24 6.98 2.68 -5.27
C TYR A 24 6.76 3.07 -3.81
N THR A 25 7.07 2.20 -2.84
CA THR A 25 6.67 2.38 -1.43
C THR A 25 7.80 2.26 -0.41
N GLU A 26 8.99 1.86 -0.82
CA GLU A 26 10.10 1.55 0.10
C GLU A 26 10.61 2.75 0.88
N GLN A 27 10.41 3.98 0.37
CA GLN A 27 10.78 5.19 1.10
C GLN A 27 10.07 5.31 2.45
N ASP A 28 8.83 4.88 2.53
CA ASP A 28 8.10 4.89 3.81
C ASP A 28 8.77 3.99 4.85
N ASP A 29 9.16 2.78 4.45
CA ASP A 29 9.81 1.83 5.34
C ASP A 29 11.17 2.32 5.82
N LEU A 30 11.96 2.91 4.91
CA LEU A 30 13.26 3.50 5.25
C LEU A 30 13.09 4.67 6.23
N LEU A 31 12.20 5.60 5.92
CA LEU A 31 11.92 6.76 6.77
C LEU A 31 11.38 6.35 8.13
N ALA A 32 10.60 5.28 8.20
CA ALA A 32 10.05 4.77 9.46
C ALA A 32 11.12 4.41 10.48
N VAL A 33 12.28 3.97 10.04
CA VAL A 33 13.42 3.59 10.90
C VAL A 33 14.57 4.62 10.85
N GLY A 34 14.28 5.84 10.41
CA GLY A 34 15.22 6.94 10.46
C GLY A 34 16.28 6.95 9.35
N VAL A 35 16.08 6.18 8.29
CA VAL A 35 16.97 6.17 7.12
C VAL A 35 16.38 7.07 6.03
N VAL A 36 17.07 8.17 5.75
CA VAL A 36 16.64 9.11 4.70
C VAL A 36 17.31 8.72 3.39
N PRO A 37 16.53 8.27 2.38
CA PRO A 37 17.12 7.86 1.10
C PRO A 37 17.67 9.06 0.32
N ILE A 38 18.70 8.81 -0.48
CA ILE A 38 19.26 9.83 -1.38
C ILE A 38 18.43 9.99 -2.66
N ALA A 39 17.64 8.98 -2.99
CA ALA A 39 16.69 9.00 -4.08
C ALA A 39 15.47 8.17 -3.72
N VAL A 40 14.34 8.60 -4.21
CA VAL A 40 13.02 7.98 -4.04
C VAL A 40 12.38 7.78 -5.41
N THR A 41 11.34 6.95 -5.48
CA THR A 41 10.63 6.73 -6.74
C THR A 41 9.21 7.25 -6.64
N ASN A 42 8.80 8.06 -7.62
CA ASN A 42 7.44 8.55 -7.69
C ASN A 42 6.50 7.44 -8.13
N TRP A 43 5.37 7.34 -7.44
CA TRP A 43 4.28 6.44 -7.81
C TRP A 43 3.07 7.23 -8.30
N PHE A 44 2.33 7.87 -7.38
CA PHE A 44 1.16 8.69 -7.73
C PHE A 44 0.96 9.78 -6.68
N GLY A 45 0.04 10.71 -6.97
CA GLY A 45 -0.41 11.69 -5.99
C GLY A 45 0.36 12.99 -5.96
N ASP A 46 1.40 13.16 -6.76
CA ASP A 46 2.17 14.39 -6.92
C ASP A 46 2.67 14.97 -5.59
N GLN A 47 3.23 14.12 -4.72
CA GLN A 47 3.75 14.54 -3.43
C GLN A 47 5.17 15.11 -3.56
N PRO A 48 5.52 16.13 -2.75
CA PRO A 48 6.89 16.65 -2.71
C PRO A 48 7.89 15.52 -2.41
N PHE A 49 8.91 15.39 -3.27
CA PHE A 49 9.92 14.32 -3.17
C PHE A 49 9.32 12.90 -3.13
N ALA A 50 8.14 12.71 -3.74
CA ALA A 50 7.40 11.43 -3.71
C ALA A 50 7.15 10.89 -2.30
N VAL A 51 7.15 11.75 -1.29
CA VAL A 51 6.90 11.42 0.11
C VAL A 51 5.60 12.07 0.56
N TRP A 52 4.66 11.25 1.00
CA TRP A 52 3.34 11.70 1.40
C TRP A 52 3.34 12.42 2.76
N PRO A 53 2.28 13.19 3.11
CA PRO A 53 2.26 14.01 4.33
C PRO A 53 2.59 13.26 5.61
N TRP A 54 2.15 12.00 5.76
CA TRP A 54 2.42 11.19 6.97
C TRP A 54 3.91 10.89 7.19
N ALA A 55 4.74 11.04 6.15
CA ALA A 55 6.17 10.75 6.19
C ALA A 55 7.06 11.99 5.94
N GLN A 56 6.50 13.11 5.52
CA GLN A 56 7.24 14.33 5.16
C GLN A 56 8.20 14.81 6.24
N ALA A 57 7.76 14.83 7.50
CA ALA A 57 8.60 15.31 8.61
C ALA A 57 9.86 14.46 8.78
N LYS A 58 9.84 13.20 8.36
CA LYS A 58 10.99 12.28 8.46
C LYS A 58 12.10 12.62 7.47
N LEU A 59 11.85 13.42 6.46
CA LEU A 59 12.90 13.91 5.55
C LEU A 59 13.87 14.86 6.25
N GLY A 60 13.46 15.56 7.31
CA GLY A 60 14.32 16.47 8.05
C GLY A 60 14.97 17.57 7.18
N GLY A 61 14.27 18.03 6.15
CA GLY A 61 14.79 18.99 5.19
C GLY A 61 15.60 18.41 4.04
N ALA A 62 15.81 17.10 3.98
CA ALA A 62 16.47 16.45 2.85
C ALA A 62 15.63 16.55 1.57
N GLN A 63 16.32 16.64 0.43
CA GLN A 63 15.71 16.77 -0.88
C GLN A 63 16.19 15.62 -1.80
N PRO A 64 15.69 14.39 -1.58
CA PRO A 64 16.10 13.25 -2.40
C PRO A 64 15.78 13.45 -3.87
N VAL A 65 16.60 12.87 -4.72
CA VAL A 65 16.31 12.81 -6.15
C VAL A 65 15.07 11.97 -6.38
N VAL A 66 14.18 12.44 -7.25
CA VAL A 66 12.95 11.71 -7.57
C VAL A 66 13.14 10.93 -8.86
N LEU A 67 13.06 9.62 -8.75
CA LEU A 67 13.10 8.67 -9.86
C LEU A 67 11.68 8.34 -10.31
N ASN A 68 11.54 7.72 -11.47
CA ASN A 68 10.29 7.11 -11.93
C ASN A 68 10.56 5.79 -12.64
N LEU A 69 9.52 4.96 -12.79
CA LEU A 69 9.58 3.67 -13.46
C LEU A 69 8.92 3.69 -14.84
N ASP A 70 8.70 4.85 -15.42
CA ASP A 70 7.96 5.01 -16.69
C ASP A 70 8.60 4.23 -17.83
N ASN A 71 9.92 4.15 -17.84
CA ASN A 71 10.72 3.41 -18.82
C ASN A 71 11.50 2.25 -18.17
N GLY A 72 10.95 1.67 -17.10
CA GLY A 72 11.65 0.69 -16.26
C GLY A 72 12.56 1.36 -15.23
N ILE A 73 13.32 0.56 -14.50
CA ILE A 73 14.22 1.04 -13.46
C ILE A 73 15.37 1.85 -14.13
N PRO A 74 15.60 3.10 -13.70
CA PRO A 74 16.61 3.97 -14.31
C PRO A 74 18.03 3.61 -13.81
N VAL A 75 18.57 2.50 -14.29
CA VAL A 75 19.84 1.91 -13.83
C VAL A 75 20.99 2.90 -13.91
N ASP A 76 21.13 3.61 -15.04
CA ASP A 76 22.26 4.55 -15.24
C ASP A 76 22.16 5.75 -14.29
N GLN A 77 20.95 6.26 -14.07
CA GLN A 77 20.73 7.35 -13.13
C GLN A 77 21.08 6.92 -11.70
N ILE A 78 20.70 5.71 -11.32
CA ILE A 78 21.03 5.13 -10.00
C ILE A 78 22.54 4.98 -9.85
N ALA A 79 23.22 4.48 -10.88
CA ALA A 79 24.68 4.35 -10.87
C ALA A 79 25.37 5.69 -10.63
N GLY A 80 24.88 6.76 -11.25
CA GLY A 80 25.41 8.11 -11.09
C GLY A 80 25.26 8.68 -9.68
N LEU A 81 24.32 8.17 -8.89
CA LEU A 81 24.10 8.59 -7.50
C LEU A 81 25.08 7.94 -6.52
N LYS A 82 25.81 6.93 -6.94
CA LYS A 82 26.81 6.19 -6.12
C LYS A 82 26.21 5.69 -4.79
N PRO A 83 25.15 4.88 -4.82
CA PRO A 83 24.59 4.31 -3.61
C PRO A 83 25.49 3.23 -3.00
N ASP A 84 25.28 2.94 -1.72
CA ASP A 84 25.86 1.77 -1.04
C ASP A 84 24.79 0.71 -0.72
N LEU A 85 23.52 1.01 -0.96
CA LEU A 85 22.43 0.05 -0.94
C LEU A 85 21.31 0.50 -1.90
N ILE A 86 20.77 -0.46 -2.63
CA ILE A 86 19.59 -0.25 -3.48
C ILE A 86 18.45 -1.13 -2.94
N VAL A 87 17.35 -0.52 -2.52
CA VAL A 87 16.15 -1.24 -2.09
C VAL A 87 15.15 -1.21 -3.25
N ALA A 88 14.77 -2.37 -3.74
CA ALA A 88 13.99 -2.54 -4.96
C ALA A 88 12.93 -3.65 -4.82
N THR A 89 12.29 -3.75 -3.65
CA THR A 89 11.31 -4.80 -3.36
C THR A 89 9.98 -4.59 -4.09
N ASN A 90 9.68 -3.36 -4.51
CA ASN A 90 8.44 -2.97 -5.19
C ASN A 90 8.75 -2.18 -6.46
N ALA A 91 9.66 -2.72 -7.27
CA ALA A 91 10.20 -2.01 -8.43
C ALA A 91 10.10 -2.78 -9.75
N GLY A 92 9.58 -4.01 -9.71
CA GLY A 92 9.47 -4.83 -10.92
C GLY A 92 10.80 -5.38 -11.42
N VAL A 93 11.69 -5.78 -10.52
CA VAL A 93 13.02 -6.26 -10.87
C VAL A 93 12.95 -7.64 -11.52
N ASP A 94 13.52 -7.77 -12.72
CA ASP A 94 13.81 -9.06 -13.36
C ASP A 94 15.26 -9.48 -13.14
N ALA A 95 15.63 -10.69 -13.55
CA ALA A 95 16.98 -11.24 -13.34
C ALA A 95 18.06 -10.38 -13.97
N ASP A 96 17.84 -9.86 -15.17
CA ASP A 96 18.78 -9.01 -15.88
C ASP A 96 18.98 -7.67 -15.16
N THR A 97 17.90 -7.03 -14.77
CA THR A 97 17.94 -5.77 -14.01
C THR A 97 18.60 -5.97 -12.64
N TYR A 98 18.31 -7.09 -11.96
CA TYR A 98 18.96 -7.41 -10.70
C TYR A 98 20.50 -7.48 -10.86
N GLN A 99 20.99 -8.14 -11.90
CA GLN A 99 22.42 -8.19 -12.17
C GLN A 99 23.02 -6.81 -12.39
N LYS A 100 22.36 -5.95 -13.15
CA LYS A 100 22.81 -4.58 -13.41
C LYS A 100 22.85 -3.75 -12.13
N LEU A 101 21.82 -3.82 -11.29
CA LEU A 101 21.79 -3.10 -10.02
C LEU A 101 22.84 -3.63 -9.05
N SER A 102 23.04 -4.94 -8.98
CA SER A 102 24.02 -5.58 -8.10
C SER A 102 25.46 -5.22 -8.47
N ALA A 103 25.71 -4.88 -9.73
CA ALA A 103 27.01 -4.38 -10.17
C ALA A 103 27.30 -2.96 -9.65
N ILE A 104 26.26 -2.22 -9.24
CA ILE A 104 26.39 -0.86 -8.70
C ILE A 104 26.59 -0.93 -7.17
N ALA A 105 25.72 -1.66 -6.47
CA ALA A 105 25.70 -1.76 -5.01
C ALA A 105 24.91 -2.98 -4.58
N PRO A 106 25.04 -3.44 -3.32
CA PRO A 106 24.14 -4.44 -2.76
C PRO A 106 22.70 -4.05 -3.03
N THR A 107 21.91 -4.97 -3.58
CA THR A 107 20.52 -4.74 -4.00
C THR A 107 19.59 -5.71 -3.32
N VAL A 108 18.50 -5.20 -2.76
CA VAL A 108 17.44 -6.01 -2.15
C VAL A 108 16.20 -5.95 -3.05
N PRO A 109 15.97 -6.95 -3.89
CA PRO A 109 14.79 -7.06 -4.72
C PRO A 109 13.65 -7.76 -3.97
N GLN A 110 12.54 -8.03 -4.66
CA GLN A 110 11.42 -8.78 -4.11
C GLN A 110 11.81 -10.18 -3.60
N SER A 111 11.07 -10.65 -2.59
CA SER A 111 11.36 -11.91 -1.91
C SER A 111 11.00 -13.14 -2.76
N ASP A 112 9.96 -13.03 -3.58
CA ASP A 112 9.42 -14.11 -4.40
C ASP A 112 8.94 -13.59 -5.77
N GLY A 113 8.03 -14.34 -6.42
CA GLY A 113 7.55 -14.04 -7.77
C GLY A 113 6.77 -12.74 -7.92
N ASP A 114 6.31 -12.11 -6.83
CA ASP A 114 5.59 -10.84 -6.89
C ASP A 114 6.56 -9.67 -7.03
N ALA A 115 6.76 -9.21 -8.27
CA ALA A 115 7.69 -8.13 -8.58
C ALA A 115 7.24 -6.77 -8.03
N PHE A 116 5.92 -6.64 -7.79
CA PHE A 116 5.29 -5.46 -7.19
C PHE A 116 4.36 -5.88 -6.06
N PHE A 117 4.36 -5.09 -5.00
CA PHE A 117 3.40 -5.22 -3.88
C PHE A 117 3.41 -6.58 -3.20
N GLU A 118 4.58 -7.00 -2.73
CA GLU A 118 4.64 -8.10 -1.77
C GLU A 118 3.98 -7.70 -0.43
N PRO A 119 3.62 -8.67 0.45
CA PRO A 119 3.00 -8.33 1.73
C PRO A 119 3.76 -7.27 2.50
N TRP A 120 3.05 -6.23 2.97
CA TRP A 120 3.69 -5.04 3.54
C TRP A 120 4.57 -5.34 4.76
N LYS A 121 4.17 -6.32 5.58
CA LYS A 121 4.98 -6.72 6.76
C LYS A 121 6.28 -7.37 6.35
N GLU A 122 6.26 -8.16 5.29
CA GLU A 122 7.46 -8.80 4.75
C GLU A 122 8.40 -7.76 4.15
N GLN A 123 7.87 -6.83 3.37
CA GLN A 123 8.66 -5.73 2.82
C GLN A 123 9.28 -4.88 3.94
N ALA A 124 8.49 -4.45 4.90
CA ALA A 124 8.98 -3.64 6.02
C ALA A 124 10.06 -4.39 6.82
N ALA A 125 9.83 -5.67 7.12
CA ALA A 125 10.77 -6.48 7.88
C ALA A 125 12.11 -6.65 7.15
N VAL A 126 12.09 -6.94 5.85
CA VAL A 126 13.32 -7.11 5.08
C VAL A 126 14.09 -5.79 4.93
N ILE A 127 13.39 -4.68 4.76
CA ILE A 127 14.03 -3.36 4.72
C ILE A 127 14.64 -3.01 6.07
N GLY A 128 13.95 -3.27 7.17
CA GLY A 128 14.49 -3.10 8.51
C GLY A 128 15.79 -3.87 8.72
N ARG A 129 15.84 -5.11 8.27
CA ARG A 129 17.07 -5.93 8.33
C ARG A 129 18.18 -5.35 7.46
N ALA A 130 17.86 -4.94 6.25
CA ALA A 130 18.82 -4.41 5.29
C ALA A 130 19.55 -3.15 5.80
N VAL A 131 18.89 -2.36 6.63
CA VAL A 131 19.44 -1.12 7.21
C VAL A 131 19.83 -1.26 8.69
N PHE A 132 19.91 -2.49 9.20
CA PHE A 132 20.33 -2.80 10.57
C PHE A 132 19.39 -2.22 11.64
N GLN A 133 18.10 -2.18 11.34
CA GLN A 133 17.04 -1.67 12.22
C GLN A 133 15.88 -2.69 12.35
N ALA A 134 16.22 -3.99 12.40
CA ALA A 134 15.22 -5.06 12.43
C ALA A 134 14.30 -4.97 13.65
N ASP A 135 14.83 -4.72 14.85
CA ASP A 135 14.05 -4.66 16.09
C ASP A 135 13.13 -3.44 16.11
N GLN A 136 13.63 -2.29 15.68
CA GLN A 136 12.82 -1.08 15.57
C GLN A 136 11.67 -1.28 14.58
N MET A 137 11.94 -1.87 13.41
CA MET A 137 10.91 -2.14 12.42
C MET A 137 9.86 -3.13 12.95
N LYS A 138 10.29 -4.18 13.63
CA LYS A 138 9.37 -5.14 14.25
C LYS A 138 8.42 -4.44 15.23
N SER A 139 8.94 -3.56 16.07
CA SER A 139 8.11 -2.79 17.01
C SER A 139 7.08 -1.92 16.29
N LEU A 140 7.46 -1.31 15.18
CA LEU A 140 6.54 -0.50 14.37
C LEU A 140 5.43 -1.34 13.72
N ILE A 141 5.79 -2.50 13.17
CA ILE A 141 4.82 -3.45 12.59
C ILE A 141 3.83 -3.93 13.67
N ASP A 142 4.34 -4.35 14.82
CA ASP A 142 3.50 -4.80 15.94
C ASP A 142 2.59 -3.65 16.44
N GLY A 143 3.09 -2.43 16.45
CA GLY A 143 2.33 -1.23 16.82
C GLY A 143 1.15 -0.96 15.88
N VAL A 144 1.31 -1.18 14.58
CA VAL A 144 0.22 -1.08 13.60
C VAL A 144 -0.86 -2.12 13.91
N ASP A 145 -0.47 -3.37 14.12
CA ASP A 145 -1.42 -4.44 14.45
C ASP A 145 -2.20 -4.12 15.73
N GLN A 146 -1.54 -3.60 16.75
CA GLN A 146 -2.16 -3.20 18.02
C GLN A 146 -3.19 -2.08 17.81
N ARG A 147 -2.90 -1.10 16.97
CA ARG A 147 -3.84 -0.01 16.67
C ARG A 147 -5.13 -0.52 16.05
N PHE A 148 -5.05 -1.36 15.01
CA PHE A 148 -6.23 -1.90 14.36
C PHE A 148 -7.01 -2.85 15.27
N THR A 149 -6.32 -3.68 16.03
CA THR A 149 -6.95 -4.57 17.03
C THR A 149 -7.69 -3.76 18.10
N ALA A 150 -7.12 -2.65 18.56
CA ALA A 150 -7.74 -1.76 19.54
C ALA A 150 -9.04 -1.16 18.99
N VAL A 151 -9.08 -0.76 17.72
CA VAL A 151 -10.30 -0.29 17.07
C VAL A 151 -11.39 -1.38 17.09
N GLY A 152 -11.04 -2.63 16.78
CA GLY A 152 -11.96 -3.75 16.84
C GLY A 152 -12.54 -3.97 18.22
N LYS A 153 -11.73 -3.80 19.27
CA LYS A 153 -12.20 -3.90 20.67
C LYS A 153 -13.14 -2.75 21.08
N GLU A 154 -12.91 -1.56 20.54
CA GLU A 154 -13.79 -0.41 20.77
C GLU A 154 -15.13 -0.55 20.04
N HIS A 155 -15.18 -1.35 18.98
CA HIS A 155 -16.36 -1.55 18.15
C HIS A 155 -16.73 -3.03 18.04
N PRO A 156 -17.13 -3.68 19.13
CA PRO A 156 -17.44 -5.12 19.12
C PRO A 156 -18.61 -5.49 18.20
N THR A 157 -19.49 -4.55 17.89
CA THR A 157 -20.61 -4.75 16.97
C THR A 157 -20.18 -4.88 15.50
N TRP A 158 -18.95 -4.50 15.18
CA TRP A 158 -18.41 -4.64 13.82
C TRP A 158 -18.00 -6.08 13.50
N THR A 159 -17.84 -6.92 14.50
CA THR A 159 -17.40 -8.31 14.29
C THR A 159 -18.34 -9.04 13.34
N GLY A 160 -17.79 -9.52 12.23
CA GLY A 160 -18.52 -10.23 11.20
C GLY A 160 -19.27 -9.36 10.20
N LYS A 161 -19.28 -8.04 10.37
CA LYS A 161 -19.83 -7.13 9.35
C LYS A 161 -19.00 -7.22 8.07
N LYS A 162 -19.71 -7.18 6.94
CA LYS A 162 -19.08 -7.37 5.62
C LYS A 162 -18.64 -6.05 5.04
N ALA A 163 -17.39 -6.00 4.58
CA ALA A 163 -16.81 -4.86 3.93
C ALA A 163 -16.25 -5.23 2.55
N LEU A 164 -16.17 -4.26 1.67
CA LEU A 164 -15.40 -4.32 0.43
C LEU A 164 -14.53 -3.09 0.33
N LEU A 165 -13.27 -3.30 -0.05
CA LEU A 165 -12.33 -2.24 -0.40
C LEU A 165 -12.35 -2.08 -1.91
N MET A 166 -12.87 -0.93 -2.37
CA MET A 166 -13.14 -0.67 -3.77
C MET A 166 -12.14 0.33 -4.33
N GLU A 167 -11.73 0.15 -5.57
CA GLU A 167 -10.96 1.18 -6.27
C GLU A 167 -11.75 2.47 -6.40
N GLY A 168 -11.06 3.60 -6.33
CA GLY A 168 -11.67 4.94 -6.31
C GLY A 168 -12.15 5.46 -7.66
N ALA A 169 -11.97 4.68 -8.73
CA ALA A 169 -12.43 5.01 -10.08
C ALA A 169 -12.86 3.74 -10.80
N LEU A 170 -13.75 3.89 -11.79
CA LEU A 170 -14.10 2.79 -12.68
C LEU A 170 -12.88 2.39 -13.51
N TRP A 171 -12.75 1.09 -13.75
CA TRP A 171 -11.74 0.52 -14.63
C TRP A 171 -12.42 -0.26 -15.74
N GLN A 172 -12.10 0.05 -16.98
CA GLN A 172 -12.75 -0.54 -18.16
C GLN A 172 -14.29 -0.53 -18.05
N GLY A 173 -14.84 0.56 -17.52
CA GLY A 173 -16.27 0.78 -17.41
C GLY A 173 -16.97 0.00 -16.29
N THR A 174 -16.26 -0.53 -15.32
CA THR A 174 -16.88 -1.23 -14.17
C THR A 174 -16.11 -0.97 -12.86
N VAL A 175 -16.71 -1.44 -11.75
CA VAL A 175 -16.11 -1.33 -10.43
C VAL A 175 -15.12 -2.46 -10.16
N VAL A 176 -14.11 -2.19 -9.36
CA VAL A 176 -13.07 -3.15 -8.99
C VAL A 176 -12.93 -3.20 -7.46
N ALA A 177 -12.89 -4.41 -6.92
CA ALA A 177 -12.67 -4.65 -5.50
C ALA A 177 -11.31 -5.31 -5.26
N ALA A 178 -10.73 -5.06 -4.09
CA ALA A 178 -9.58 -5.82 -3.61
C ALA A 178 -10.05 -7.21 -3.13
N MET A 179 -9.35 -8.26 -3.55
CA MET A 179 -9.57 -9.61 -3.03
C MET A 179 -9.10 -9.70 -1.58
N ALA A 180 -9.75 -10.56 -0.78
CA ALA A 180 -9.30 -10.83 0.58
C ALA A 180 -7.84 -11.32 0.57
N GLY A 181 -7.02 -10.74 1.42
CA GLY A 181 -5.60 -11.02 1.52
C GLY A 181 -4.90 -9.97 2.37
N TRP A 182 -3.58 -9.87 2.25
CA TRP A 182 -2.80 -8.96 3.08
C TRP A 182 -3.23 -7.48 2.93
N ARG A 183 -3.73 -7.08 1.74
CA ARG A 183 -4.18 -5.70 1.48
C ARG A 183 -5.43 -5.32 2.27
N THR A 184 -6.22 -6.29 2.68
CA THR A 184 -7.48 -6.09 3.42
C THR A 184 -7.40 -6.57 4.86
N ASP A 185 -6.27 -7.10 5.30
CA ASP A 185 -6.10 -7.64 6.65
C ASP A 185 -6.35 -6.59 7.74
N PHE A 186 -6.06 -5.32 7.49
CA PHE A 186 -6.35 -4.26 8.46
C PHE A 186 -7.86 -4.15 8.77
N LEU A 187 -8.71 -4.43 7.80
CA LEU A 187 -10.17 -4.49 8.00
C LEU A 187 -10.56 -5.68 8.89
N ASN A 188 -9.93 -6.83 8.66
CA ASN A 188 -10.15 -8.03 9.49
C ASN A 188 -9.72 -7.80 10.94
N GLN A 189 -8.63 -7.09 11.14
CA GLN A 189 -8.15 -6.75 12.49
C GLN A 189 -9.15 -5.88 13.27
N MET A 190 -9.95 -5.09 12.56
CA MET A 190 -11.04 -4.29 13.15
C MET A 190 -12.33 -5.08 13.34
N GLY A 191 -12.36 -6.36 12.99
CA GLY A 191 -13.51 -7.24 13.12
C GLY A 191 -14.34 -7.42 11.85
N LEU A 192 -14.07 -6.67 10.79
CA LEU A 192 -14.78 -6.76 9.53
C LEU A 192 -14.34 -7.99 8.73
N VAL A 193 -15.21 -8.51 7.88
CA VAL A 193 -14.90 -9.59 6.96
C VAL A 193 -15.13 -9.13 5.53
N ILE A 194 -14.30 -9.61 4.60
CA ILE A 194 -14.47 -9.28 3.19
C ILE A 194 -15.63 -10.10 2.63
N ALA A 195 -16.57 -9.44 1.95
CA ALA A 195 -17.72 -10.10 1.37
C ALA A 195 -17.31 -11.14 0.33
N ASP A 196 -17.88 -12.34 0.41
CA ASP A 196 -17.56 -13.47 -0.47
C ASP A 196 -18.06 -13.29 -1.90
N SER A 197 -18.97 -12.36 -2.12
CA SER A 197 -19.60 -12.09 -3.44
C SER A 197 -18.61 -11.79 -4.56
N ILE A 198 -17.41 -11.33 -4.21
CA ILE A 198 -16.36 -11.00 -5.19
C ILE A 198 -15.50 -12.19 -5.59
N LYS A 199 -15.53 -13.30 -4.85
CA LYS A 199 -14.65 -14.46 -5.09
C LYS A 199 -14.71 -15.01 -6.52
N PRO A 200 -15.89 -15.16 -7.15
CA PRO A 200 -15.95 -15.69 -8.52
C PRO A 200 -15.25 -14.83 -9.56
N PHE A 201 -15.00 -13.55 -9.24
CA PHE A 201 -14.45 -12.57 -10.18
C PHE A 201 -12.98 -12.25 -9.87
N GLY A 202 -12.39 -12.92 -8.91
CA GLY A 202 -11.02 -12.66 -8.47
C GLY A 202 -9.98 -13.18 -9.46
N THR A 203 -9.00 -12.32 -9.78
CA THR A 203 -7.77 -12.69 -10.49
C THR A 203 -6.62 -12.01 -9.79
N GLY A 204 -5.74 -12.78 -9.16
CA GLY A 204 -4.69 -12.23 -8.32
C GLY A 204 -5.28 -11.46 -7.12
N HIS A 205 -4.93 -10.19 -6.98
CA HIS A 205 -5.37 -9.35 -5.85
C HIS A 205 -6.64 -8.53 -6.13
N ARG A 206 -7.21 -8.63 -7.34
CA ARG A 206 -8.31 -7.79 -7.80
C ARG A 206 -9.50 -8.64 -8.26
N ALA A 207 -10.69 -8.11 -8.05
CA ALA A 207 -11.93 -8.62 -8.64
C ALA A 207 -12.55 -7.53 -9.51
N VAL A 208 -12.54 -7.72 -10.82
CA VAL A 208 -13.21 -6.84 -11.79
C VAL A 208 -14.65 -7.34 -11.90
N ILE A 209 -15.60 -6.55 -11.45
CA ILE A 209 -16.99 -7.01 -11.31
C ILE A 209 -17.73 -6.86 -12.65
N PRO A 210 -18.32 -7.95 -13.20
CA PRO A 210 -19.15 -7.83 -14.40
C PRO A 210 -20.32 -6.86 -14.16
N ARG A 211 -20.67 -6.09 -15.18
CA ARG A 211 -21.72 -5.05 -15.06
C ARG A 211 -23.03 -5.58 -14.52
N ASP A 212 -23.45 -6.75 -14.94
CA ASP A 212 -24.70 -7.39 -14.49
C ASP A 212 -24.64 -7.88 -13.02
N ARG A 213 -23.46 -7.84 -12.38
CA ARG A 213 -23.26 -8.24 -10.99
C ARG A 213 -22.97 -7.09 -10.05
N VAL A 214 -22.76 -5.89 -10.55
CA VAL A 214 -22.32 -4.73 -9.74
C VAL A 214 -23.30 -4.47 -8.60
N LYS A 215 -24.61 -4.35 -8.86
CA LYS A 215 -25.59 -4.09 -7.80
C LYS A 215 -25.57 -5.17 -6.72
N ALA A 216 -25.60 -6.44 -7.11
CA ALA A 216 -25.60 -7.54 -6.16
C ALA A 216 -24.35 -7.58 -5.28
N VAL A 217 -23.18 -7.30 -5.90
CA VAL A 217 -21.91 -7.24 -5.16
C VAL A 217 -21.90 -6.07 -4.17
N LEU A 218 -22.28 -4.88 -4.59
CA LEU A 218 -22.33 -3.71 -3.71
C LEU A 218 -23.32 -3.93 -2.56
N ASP A 219 -24.47 -4.52 -2.85
CA ASP A 219 -25.53 -4.77 -1.86
C ASP A 219 -25.18 -5.87 -0.85
N SER A 220 -24.21 -6.73 -1.17
CA SER A 220 -23.73 -7.78 -0.29
C SER A 220 -22.91 -7.27 0.90
N ALA A 221 -22.40 -6.06 0.84
CA ALA A 221 -21.54 -5.48 1.88
C ALA A 221 -22.34 -4.55 2.79
N ASP A 222 -22.00 -4.57 4.08
CA ASP A 222 -22.51 -3.62 5.07
C ASP A 222 -21.88 -2.24 4.91
N VAL A 223 -20.63 -2.20 4.41
CA VAL A 223 -19.90 -0.97 4.12
C VAL A 223 -19.00 -1.15 2.91
N LEU A 224 -18.94 -0.12 2.06
CA LEU A 224 -18.09 -0.05 0.90
C LEU A 224 -17.09 1.10 1.10
N ILE A 225 -15.80 0.78 1.02
CA ILE A 225 -14.72 1.76 1.16
C ILE A 225 -14.12 1.99 -0.22
N TRP A 226 -14.40 3.15 -0.78
CA TRP A 226 -13.89 3.56 -2.09
C TRP A 226 -12.66 4.43 -1.89
N THR A 227 -11.53 4.01 -2.45
CA THR A 227 -10.26 4.75 -2.33
C THR A 227 -10.20 5.93 -3.29
N THR A 228 -11.17 6.84 -3.17
CA THR A 228 -11.25 8.07 -3.95
C THR A 228 -10.18 9.07 -3.53
N GLU A 229 -9.72 9.89 -4.49
CA GLU A 229 -8.70 10.91 -4.25
C GLU A 229 -9.26 12.33 -4.30
N SER A 230 -10.51 12.47 -4.73
CA SER A 230 -11.15 13.79 -4.88
C SER A 230 -12.66 13.70 -4.82
N PRO A 231 -13.37 14.84 -4.57
CA PRO A 231 -14.81 14.91 -4.73
C PRO A 231 -15.29 14.55 -6.16
N ASP A 232 -14.49 14.81 -7.18
CA ASP A 232 -14.82 14.45 -8.56
C ASP A 232 -14.83 12.94 -8.77
N ASP A 233 -13.92 12.20 -8.14
CA ASP A 233 -13.93 10.72 -8.15
C ASP A 233 -15.22 10.18 -7.53
N GLN A 234 -15.61 10.70 -6.37
CA GLN A 234 -16.87 10.34 -5.71
C GLN A 234 -18.06 10.61 -6.64
N LYS A 235 -18.10 11.79 -7.25
CA LYS A 235 -19.18 12.19 -8.15
C LYS A 235 -19.26 11.25 -9.35
N ALA A 236 -18.13 10.87 -9.93
CA ALA A 236 -18.07 9.96 -11.07
C ALA A 236 -18.60 8.56 -10.72
N LEU A 237 -18.25 8.04 -9.54
CA LEU A 237 -18.77 6.76 -9.07
C LEU A 237 -20.28 6.80 -8.85
N LEU A 238 -20.79 7.86 -8.21
CA LEU A 238 -22.22 8.02 -7.96
C LEU A 238 -23.03 8.32 -9.22
N ALA A 239 -22.39 8.75 -10.30
CA ALA A 239 -23.03 8.93 -11.61
C ALA A 239 -23.17 7.61 -12.39
N ASP A 240 -22.44 6.57 -11.99
CA ASP A 240 -22.58 5.24 -12.60
C ASP A 240 -23.97 4.67 -12.29
N PRO A 241 -24.75 4.22 -13.30
CA PRO A 241 -26.13 3.80 -13.10
C PRO A 241 -26.30 2.63 -12.12
N ASP A 242 -25.38 1.67 -12.10
CA ASP A 242 -25.47 0.52 -11.20
C ASP A 242 -25.07 0.89 -9.78
N VAL A 243 -24.08 1.77 -9.60
CA VAL A 243 -23.74 2.31 -8.28
C VAL A 243 -24.90 3.15 -7.73
N ALA A 244 -25.41 4.08 -8.57
CA ALA A 244 -26.54 4.94 -8.17
C ALA A 244 -27.80 4.14 -7.86
N GLY A 245 -28.07 3.06 -8.59
CA GLY A 245 -29.25 2.21 -8.41
C GLY A 245 -29.12 1.12 -7.37
N SER A 246 -28.00 1.02 -6.66
CA SER A 246 -27.79 0.01 -5.63
C SER A 246 -28.49 0.37 -4.32
N GLN A 247 -28.81 -0.66 -3.51
CA GLN A 247 -29.30 -0.47 -2.13
C GLN A 247 -28.20 0.18 -1.25
N ALA A 248 -26.94 -0.10 -1.56
CA ALA A 248 -25.81 0.51 -0.86
C ALA A 248 -25.85 2.04 -0.98
N THR A 249 -26.20 2.57 -2.15
CA THR A 249 -26.38 4.03 -2.33
C THR A 249 -27.66 4.52 -1.63
N ALA A 250 -28.77 3.82 -1.78
CA ALA A 250 -30.04 4.21 -1.13
C ALA A 250 -29.89 4.26 0.41
N GLN A 251 -29.11 3.37 0.99
CA GLN A 251 -28.87 3.27 2.43
C GLN A 251 -27.61 3.99 2.90
N ASN A 252 -26.94 4.69 2.01
CA ASN A 252 -25.71 5.45 2.29
C ASN A 252 -24.63 4.61 3.00
N ARG A 253 -24.29 3.46 2.41
CA ARG A 253 -23.28 2.53 2.96
C ARG A 253 -21.89 2.75 2.36
N HIS A 254 -21.63 3.92 1.79
CA HIS A 254 -20.36 4.28 1.16
C HIS A 254 -19.47 5.10 2.09
N VAL A 255 -18.20 4.75 2.14
CA VAL A 255 -17.11 5.61 2.59
C VAL A 255 -16.30 6.02 1.37
N PHE A 256 -16.21 7.31 1.11
CA PHE A 256 -15.34 7.87 0.06
C PHE A 256 -14.14 8.51 0.74
N THR A 257 -12.94 7.97 0.50
CA THR A 257 -11.74 8.46 1.15
C THR A 257 -11.28 9.79 0.57
N THR A 258 -10.51 10.53 1.37
CA THR A 258 -9.71 11.66 0.89
C THR A 258 -8.51 11.14 0.10
N LYS A 259 -7.83 12.01 -0.64
CA LYS A 259 -6.60 11.69 -1.35
C LYS A 259 -5.55 11.09 -0.40
N GLU A 260 -5.36 11.71 0.76
CA GLU A 260 -4.38 11.23 1.75
C GLU A 260 -4.73 9.85 2.28
N GLN A 261 -6.00 9.60 2.60
CA GLN A 261 -6.46 8.28 3.06
C GLN A 261 -6.26 7.22 1.97
N ALA A 262 -6.60 7.54 0.72
CA ALA A 262 -6.39 6.63 -0.41
C ALA A 262 -4.91 6.27 -0.57
N GLY A 263 -4.03 7.27 -0.49
CA GLY A 263 -2.59 7.07 -0.52
C GLY A 263 -2.09 6.23 0.64
N ALA A 264 -2.59 6.47 1.85
CA ALA A 264 -2.19 5.74 3.04
C ALA A 264 -2.57 4.25 2.95
N ILE A 265 -3.75 3.94 2.43
CA ILE A 265 -4.19 2.55 2.18
C ILE A 265 -3.32 1.92 1.10
N ALA A 266 -3.04 2.64 0.00
CA ALA A 266 -2.23 2.13 -1.10
C ALA A 266 -0.79 1.83 -0.67
N PHE A 267 -0.17 2.67 0.14
CA PHE A 267 1.18 2.47 0.65
C PHE A 267 1.28 1.29 1.61
N SER A 268 0.29 1.10 2.48
CA SER A 268 0.30 0.00 3.46
C SER A 268 1.63 -0.07 4.21
N SER A 269 1.98 0.99 4.93
CA SER A 269 3.30 1.12 5.56
C SER A 269 3.21 1.35 7.07
N PRO A 270 4.32 1.18 7.80
CA PRO A 270 4.37 1.52 9.22
C PRO A 270 4.05 2.98 9.52
N LEU A 271 4.23 3.88 8.55
CA LEU A 271 3.94 5.32 8.69
C LEU A 271 2.53 5.68 8.21
N SER A 272 2.02 5.00 7.17
CA SER A 272 0.71 5.31 6.60
C SER A 272 -0.45 4.67 7.35
N TYR A 273 -0.29 3.43 7.82
CA TYR A 273 -1.37 2.72 8.53
C TYR A 273 -1.83 3.39 9.82
N PRO A 274 -0.98 4.04 10.63
CA PRO A 274 -1.47 4.82 11.78
C PRO A 274 -2.50 5.88 11.39
N LEU A 275 -2.32 6.55 10.26
CA LEU A 275 -3.30 7.52 9.75
C LEU A 275 -4.62 6.82 9.40
N VAL A 276 -4.57 5.66 8.76
CA VAL A 276 -5.77 4.86 8.43
C VAL A 276 -6.50 4.45 9.71
N ALA A 277 -5.76 3.97 10.73
CA ALA A 277 -6.32 3.56 12.01
C ALA A 277 -6.98 4.72 12.79
N ASP A 278 -6.48 5.94 12.61
CA ASP A 278 -7.04 7.13 13.25
C ASP A 278 -8.25 7.70 12.49
N GLN A 279 -8.19 7.74 11.16
CA GLN A 279 -9.15 8.49 10.36
C GLN A 279 -10.29 7.65 9.80
N LEU A 280 -10.06 6.38 9.47
CA LEU A 280 -11.09 5.53 8.86
C LEU A 280 -12.19 5.10 9.85
N PRO A 281 -11.89 4.71 11.11
CA PRO A 281 -12.91 4.24 12.04
C PRO A 281 -14.07 5.21 12.27
N PRO A 282 -13.87 6.53 12.44
CA PRO A 282 -15.00 7.45 12.56
C PRO A 282 -15.94 7.45 11.35
N GLN A 283 -15.41 7.27 10.15
CA GLN A 283 -16.19 7.16 8.92
C GLN A 283 -16.97 5.85 8.87
N LEU A 284 -16.36 4.75 9.28
CA LEU A 284 -17.03 3.44 9.39
C LEU A 284 -18.16 3.47 10.43
N ALA A 285 -17.92 4.13 11.56
CA ALA A 285 -18.91 4.23 12.65
C ALA A 285 -20.19 4.95 12.23
N LYS A 286 -20.13 5.90 11.31
CA LYS A 286 -21.30 6.58 10.76
C LYS A 286 -22.25 5.62 10.03
N ILE A 287 -21.73 4.51 9.55
CA ILE A 287 -22.47 3.51 8.77
C ILE A 287 -22.80 2.28 9.62
N LEU A 288 -21.83 1.82 10.39
CA LEU A 288 -21.92 0.57 11.13
C LEU A 288 -22.42 0.74 12.58
N GLY A 289 -22.34 1.94 13.08
CA GLY A 289 -22.65 2.23 14.48
C GLY A 289 -21.50 2.09 15.47
#